data_18251b05801b8ad66fdc2c24b9a00a0a
#
_entry.id   18251b05801b8ad66fdc2c24b9a00a0a
#
_cell.length_a   1.000
_cell.length_b   1.000
_cell.length_c   1.000
_cell.angle_alpha   90.00
_cell.angle_beta   90.00
_cell.angle_gamma   90.00
#
_symmetry.space_group_name_H-M   'P 1'
#
loop_
_entity.id
_entity.type
_entity.pdbx_description
1 polymer ?
#
loop_
_entity_poly.entity_id
_entity_poly.type
_entity_poly.pdbx_seq_one_letter_code
_entity_poly.pdbx_strand_id
1 'polypeptide(L)'
;MVWIRTVDPEHADGALADAYGWQARKLGRPTEFTQLGSLAPDVVHARLVLYRASENVPSRLSSTQRLLISYLTSVLNATPHCASLARTQLCVSNSEALLLALDRRDYASLSSADAALARYVEKLTLRPGEIAESDIRALRSVGFDDLDILDANNQCAHLNYTNRVANGLGLLSEAVSEERTPERIPD
;
A
#
# COMPACT_ATOMS: atom_id res chain seq x y z
N MET A 1 -18.17 1.22 -9.35
CA MET A 1 -18.79 -0.14 -9.50
C MET A 1 -17.71 -1.05 -10.09
N VAL A 2 -17.40 -2.18 -9.46
CA VAL A 2 -16.44 -3.17 -10.00
C VAL A 2 -17.05 -3.93 -11.18
N TRP A 3 -16.20 -4.48 -12.07
CA TRP A 3 -16.64 -5.08 -13.34
C TRP A 3 -16.92 -6.58 -13.26
N ILE A 4 -16.63 -7.21 -12.14
CA ILE A 4 -16.93 -8.62 -11.90
C ILE A 4 -17.90 -8.75 -10.71
N ARG A 5 -18.57 -9.89 -10.60
CA ARG A 5 -19.38 -10.18 -9.42
C ARG A 5 -18.50 -10.36 -8.19
N THR A 6 -19.03 -9.96 -7.05
CA THR A 6 -18.43 -10.18 -5.73
C THR A 6 -19.43 -10.88 -4.83
N VAL A 7 -18.96 -11.50 -3.76
CA VAL A 7 -19.81 -12.08 -2.73
C VAL A 7 -19.86 -11.12 -1.55
N ASP A 8 -21.07 -10.70 -1.19
CA ASP A 8 -21.27 -9.84 -0.03
C ASP A 8 -20.87 -10.54 1.27
N PRO A 9 -20.38 -9.79 2.27
CA PRO A 9 -19.99 -10.37 3.56
C PRO A 9 -21.09 -11.21 4.23
N GLU A 10 -22.34 -10.81 4.07
CA GLU A 10 -23.52 -11.51 4.63
C GLU A 10 -23.78 -12.88 3.96
N HIS A 11 -23.26 -13.08 2.75
CA HIS A 11 -23.43 -14.32 1.97
C HIS A 11 -22.14 -15.15 1.88
N ALA A 12 -21.09 -14.74 2.59
CA ALA A 12 -19.81 -15.45 2.59
C ALA A 12 -19.92 -16.70 3.47
N ASP A 13 -19.38 -17.81 2.98
CA ASP A 13 -19.26 -19.06 3.72
C ASP A 13 -17.82 -19.61 3.69
N GLY A 14 -17.57 -20.66 4.48
CA GLY A 14 -16.29 -21.40 4.51
C GLY A 14 -15.07 -20.48 4.58
N ALA A 15 -14.08 -20.73 3.73
CA ALA A 15 -12.82 -19.99 3.70
C ALA A 15 -12.98 -18.48 3.40
N LEU A 16 -14.04 -18.10 2.66
CA LEU A 16 -14.32 -16.70 2.40
C LEU A 16 -14.81 -15.98 3.64
N ALA A 17 -15.73 -16.60 4.40
CA ALA A 17 -16.20 -16.05 5.67
C ALA A 17 -15.05 -15.89 6.67
N ASP A 18 -14.14 -16.87 6.73
CA ASP A 18 -12.94 -16.80 7.58
C ASP A 18 -12.03 -15.63 7.19
N ALA A 19 -11.76 -15.44 5.90
CA ALA A 19 -10.93 -14.35 5.39
C ALA A 19 -11.58 -12.99 5.67
N TYR A 20 -12.87 -12.84 5.44
CA TYR A 20 -13.62 -11.63 5.74
C TYR A 20 -13.65 -11.34 7.24
N GLY A 21 -13.95 -12.35 8.07
CA GLY A 21 -13.96 -12.24 9.52
C GLY A 21 -12.60 -11.86 10.09
N TRP A 22 -11.52 -12.38 9.49
CA TRP A 22 -10.16 -12.01 9.91
C TRP A 22 -9.86 -10.52 9.70
N GLN A 23 -10.24 -9.95 8.56
CA GLN A 23 -10.07 -8.54 8.29
C GLN A 23 -11.06 -7.68 9.09
N ALA A 24 -12.31 -8.11 9.21
CA ALA A 24 -13.35 -7.40 9.95
C ALA A 24 -13.00 -7.21 11.44
N ARG A 25 -12.30 -8.15 12.06
CA ARG A 25 -11.81 -7.99 13.45
C ARG A 25 -10.92 -6.77 13.64
N LYS A 26 -10.17 -6.37 12.61
CA LYS A 26 -9.27 -5.19 12.67
C LYS A 26 -9.94 -3.92 12.15
N LEU A 27 -10.81 -4.04 11.16
CA LEU A 27 -11.33 -2.90 10.38
C LEU A 27 -12.84 -2.71 10.50
N GLY A 28 -13.53 -3.56 11.29
CA GLY A 28 -15.01 -3.57 11.41
C GLY A 28 -15.70 -4.27 10.24
N ARG A 29 -15.11 -4.25 9.05
CA ARG A 29 -15.64 -4.91 7.84
C ARG A 29 -14.51 -5.31 6.88
N PRO A 30 -14.74 -6.24 5.95
CA PRO A 30 -13.80 -6.48 4.85
C PRO A 30 -13.76 -5.25 3.93
N THR A 31 -12.57 -4.90 3.45
CA THR A 31 -12.42 -3.79 2.50
C THR A 31 -12.99 -4.15 1.13
N GLU A 32 -13.33 -3.14 0.32
CA GLU A 32 -13.80 -3.31 -1.06
C GLU A 32 -12.77 -4.10 -1.90
N PHE A 33 -11.48 -3.86 -1.69
CA PHE A 33 -10.42 -4.63 -2.34
C PHE A 33 -10.42 -6.11 -1.93
N THR A 34 -10.77 -6.43 -0.69
CA THR A 34 -10.89 -7.82 -0.22
C THR A 34 -12.11 -8.49 -0.82
N GLN A 35 -13.24 -7.79 -0.90
CA GLN A 35 -14.45 -8.27 -1.56
C GLN A 35 -14.24 -8.50 -3.07
N LEU A 36 -13.43 -7.67 -3.73
CA LEU A 36 -13.08 -7.84 -5.15
C LEU A 36 -12.48 -9.21 -5.46
N GLY A 37 -11.76 -9.82 -4.51
CA GLY A 37 -11.17 -11.15 -4.66
C GLY A 37 -12.07 -12.32 -4.24
N SER A 38 -13.32 -12.08 -3.88
CA SER A 38 -14.22 -13.06 -3.21
C SER A 38 -14.44 -14.36 -3.94
N LEU A 39 -14.27 -14.40 -5.26
CA LEU A 39 -14.40 -15.61 -6.07
C LEU A 39 -13.22 -16.58 -5.93
N ALA A 40 -12.12 -16.16 -5.29
CA ALA A 40 -10.94 -16.96 -5.04
C ALA A 40 -10.50 -16.83 -3.57
N PRO A 41 -11.22 -17.43 -2.62
CA PRO A 41 -11.02 -17.28 -1.18
C PRO A 41 -9.59 -17.57 -0.71
N ASP A 42 -8.95 -18.59 -1.27
CA ASP A 42 -7.56 -18.96 -0.92
C ASP A 42 -6.56 -17.85 -1.32
N VAL A 43 -6.78 -17.21 -2.47
CA VAL A 43 -5.97 -16.06 -2.91
C VAL A 43 -6.18 -14.86 -1.99
N VAL A 44 -7.43 -14.60 -1.59
CA VAL A 44 -7.75 -13.54 -0.61
C VAL A 44 -7.03 -13.80 0.71
N HIS A 45 -7.11 -15.02 1.23
CA HIS A 45 -6.45 -15.40 2.47
C HIS A 45 -4.92 -15.23 2.37
N ALA A 46 -4.29 -15.81 1.35
CA ALA A 46 -2.85 -15.73 1.14
C ALA A 46 -2.36 -14.25 1.02
N ARG A 47 -3.13 -13.41 0.33
CA ARG A 47 -2.83 -11.99 0.20
C ARG A 47 -2.93 -11.25 1.55
N LEU A 48 -3.94 -11.54 2.36
CA LEU A 48 -4.07 -10.96 3.70
C LEU A 48 -2.92 -11.38 4.63
N VAL A 49 -2.48 -12.64 4.54
CA VAL A 49 -1.30 -13.13 5.26
C VAL A 49 -0.03 -12.40 4.81
N LEU A 50 0.16 -12.26 3.49
CA LEU A 50 1.30 -11.53 2.93
C LEU A 50 1.29 -10.06 3.36
N TYR A 51 0.14 -9.39 3.28
CA TYR A 51 -0.02 -8.00 3.71
C TYR A 51 0.39 -7.84 5.18
N ARG A 52 -0.16 -8.71 6.06
CA ARG A 52 0.20 -8.67 7.48
C ARG A 52 1.69 -8.90 7.73
N ALA A 53 2.29 -9.85 7.02
CA ALA A 53 3.72 -10.14 7.15
C ALA A 53 4.57 -8.92 6.73
N SER A 54 4.19 -8.25 5.63
CA SER A 54 4.86 -7.04 5.13
C SER A 54 4.76 -5.88 6.13
N GLU A 55 3.60 -5.69 6.77
CA GLU A 55 3.42 -4.63 7.79
C GLU A 55 4.25 -4.85 9.07
N ASN A 56 4.69 -6.09 9.34
CA ASN A 56 5.40 -6.46 10.56
C ASN A 56 6.90 -6.75 10.31
N VAL A 57 7.45 -6.39 9.17
CA VAL A 57 8.91 -6.48 8.95
C VAL A 57 9.63 -5.56 9.93
N PRO A 58 10.61 -6.05 10.72
CA PRO A 58 11.31 -5.24 11.71
C PRO A 58 12.41 -4.38 11.07
N SER A 59 12.09 -3.70 9.97
CA SER A 59 12.95 -2.71 9.32
C SER A 59 12.87 -1.37 10.03
N ARG A 60 13.77 -0.45 9.67
CA ARG A 60 13.79 0.92 10.20
C ARG A 60 12.92 1.88 9.38
N LEU A 61 12.20 1.40 8.37
CA LEU A 61 11.26 2.25 7.62
C LEU A 61 10.22 2.82 8.58
N SER A 62 10.14 4.15 8.63
CA SER A 62 9.10 4.82 9.39
C SER A 62 7.71 4.58 8.78
N SER A 63 6.66 4.76 9.57
CA SER A 63 5.27 4.71 9.07
C SER A 63 5.05 5.70 7.92
N THR A 64 5.66 6.88 7.98
CA THR A 64 5.59 7.89 6.91
C THR A 64 6.27 7.41 5.63
N GLN A 65 7.43 6.73 5.74
CA GLN A 65 8.11 6.14 4.57
C GLN A 65 7.31 5.01 3.94
N ARG A 66 6.66 4.16 4.72
CA ARG A 66 5.74 3.13 4.22
C ARG A 66 4.54 3.76 3.49
N LEU A 67 4.00 4.86 4.03
CA LEU A 67 2.94 5.63 3.37
C LEU A 67 3.42 6.35 2.11
N LEU A 68 4.66 6.87 2.08
CA LEU A 68 5.28 7.41 0.87
C LEU A 68 5.31 6.34 -0.24
N ILE A 69 5.79 5.13 0.07
CA ILE A 69 5.83 4.02 -0.90
C ILE A 69 4.43 3.72 -1.41
N SER A 70 3.46 3.59 -0.49
CA SER A 70 2.09 3.24 -0.83
C SER A 70 1.42 4.31 -1.69
N TYR A 71 1.55 5.58 -1.31
CA TYR A 71 0.97 6.69 -2.03
C TYR A 71 1.57 6.85 -3.43
N LEU A 72 2.91 6.95 -3.50
CA LEU A 72 3.61 7.18 -4.75
C LEU A 72 3.37 6.04 -5.76
N THR A 73 3.48 4.77 -5.32
CA THR A 73 3.17 3.62 -6.19
C THR A 73 1.75 3.69 -6.73
N SER A 74 0.78 4.08 -5.90
CA SER A 74 -0.63 4.12 -6.29
C SER A 74 -0.96 5.27 -7.23
N VAL A 75 -0.35 6.44 -7.03
CA VAL A 75 -0.46 7.59 -7.95
C VAL A 75 0.16 7.25 -9.30
N LEU A 76 1.36 6.66 -9.32
CA LEU A 76 2.06 6.28 -10.55
C LEU A 76 1.32 5.22 -11.37
N ASN A 77 0.59 4.32 -10.70
CA ASN A 77 -0.26 3.33 -11.35
C ASN A 77 -1.67 3.86 -11.67
N ALA A 78 -1.97 5.14 -11.40
CA ALA A 78 -3.30 5.72 -11.57
C ALA A 78 -4.40 4.90 -10.86
N THR A 79 -4.18 4.53 -9.60
CA THR A 79 -5.11 3.74 -8.79
C THR A 79 -5.72 4.61 -7.67
N PRO A 80 -6.83 5.32 -7.95
CA PRO A 80 -7.39 6.31 -7.00
C PRO A 80 -7.82 5.68 -5.68
N HIS A 81 -8.33 4.44 -5.69
CA HIS A 81 -8.72 3.72 -4.48
C HIS A 81 -7.56 3.58 -3.48
N CYS A 82 -6.42 3.07 -3.93
CA CYS A 82 -5.27 2.88 -3.05
C CYS A 82 -4.58 4.21 -2.71
N ALA A 83 -4.53 5.14 -3.65
CA ALA A 83 -3.94 6.47 -3.44
C ALA A 83 -4.70 7.26 -2.37
N SER A 84 -6.04 7.25 -2.39
CA SER A 84 -6.87 7.95 -1.39
C SER A 84 -6.67 7.42 0.02
N LEU A 85 -6.53 6.10 0.20
CA LEU A 85 -6.25 5.49 1.51
C LEU A 85 -4.92 5.98 2.10
N ALA A 86 -3.86 5.95 1.30
CA ALA A 86 -2.54 6.41 1.74
C ALA A 86 -2.51 7.93 1.96
N ARG A 87 -3.19 8.71 1.10
CA ARG A 87 -3.33 10.16 1.22
C ARG A 87 -4.00 10.54 2.55
N THR A 88 -5.13 9.91 2.89
CA THR A 88 -5.84 10.17 4.14
C THR A 88 -4.93 9.95 5.36
N GLN A 89 -4.14 8.87 5.37
CA GLN A 89 -3.23 8.59 6.47
C GLN A 89 -2.07 9.59 6.55
N LEU A 90 -1.53 10.04 5.40
CA LEU A 90 -0.51 11.08 5.35
C LEU A 90 -1.04 12.43 5.85
N CYS A 91 -2.28 12.80 5.53
CA CYS A 91 -2.92 14.01 6.07
C CYS A 91 -3.09 13.91 7.60
N VAL A 92 -3.57 12.77 8.12
CA VAL A 92 -3.71 12.56 9.58
C VAL A 92 -2.36 12.64 10.31
N SER A 93 -1.26 12.26 9.66
CA SER A 93 0.10 12.37 10.21
C SER A 93 0.78 13.73 9.97
N ASN A 94 0.04 14.75 9.56
CA ASN A 94 0.54 16.10 9.24
C ASN A 94 1.71 16.08 8.22
N SER A 95 1.56 15.28 7.17
CA SER A 95 2.59 15.08 6.14
C SER A 95 2.24 15.76 4.80
N GLU A 96 1.55 16.90 4.83
CA GLU A 96 1.08 17.63 3.63
C GLU A 96 2.24 18.08 2.75
N ALA A 97 3.36 18.50 3.35
CA ALA A 97 4.56 18.89 2.59
C ALA A 97 5.13 17.71 1.78
N LEU A 98 5.13 16.50 2.37
CA LEU A 98 5.51 15.27 1.67
C LEU A 98 4.53 14.97 0.53
N LEU A 99 3.22 15.02 0.78
CA LEU A 99 2.21 14.83 -0.26
C LEU A 99 2.42 15.76 -1.45
N LEU A 100 2.62 17.05 -1.18
CA LEU A 100 2.84 18.07 -2.22
C LEU A 100 4.09 17.78 -3.04
N ALA A 101 5.17 17.36 -2.39
CA ALA A 101 6.41 16.97 -3.06
C ALA A 101 6.23 15.74 -3.96
N LEU A 102 5.50 14.72 -3.48
CA LEU A 102 5.19 13.50 -4.24
C LEU A 102 4.28 13.80 -5.44
N ASP A 103 3.23 14.61 -5.26
CA ASP A 103 2.32 15.01 -6.33
C ASP A 103 3.05 15.75 -7.46
N ARG A 104 4.01 16.59 -7.11
CA ARG A 104 4.83 17.38 -8.06
C ARG A 104 6.06 16.63 -8.57
N ARG A 105 6.37 15.46 -7.99
CA ARG A 105 7.64 14.74 -8.19
C ARG A 105 8.87 15.63 -7.89
N ASP A 106 8.72 16.57 -6.96
CA ASP A 106 9.79 17.42 -6.47
C ASP A 106 10.52 16.72 -5.31
N TYR A 107 11.27 15.69 -5.66
CA TYR A 107 12.02 14.93 -4.65
C TYR A 107 13.22 15.68 -4.10
N ALA A 108 13.60 16.82 -4.71
CA ALA A 108 14.70 17.66 -4.21
C ALA A 108 14.33 18.40 -2.92
N SER A 109 13.03 18.62 -2.68
CA SER A 109 12.51 19.25 -1.46
C SER A 109 12.43 18.30 -0.25
N LEU A 110 12.62 17.00 -0.47
CA LEU A 110 12.54 15.96 0.56
C LEU A 110 13.89 15.78 1.28
N SER A 111 13.87 15.06 2.41
CA SER A 111 15.10 14.55 3.02
C SER A 111 15.86 13.67 2.04
N SER A 112 17.18 13.54 2.20
CA SER A 112 17.99 12.68 1.33
C SER A 112 17.49 11.23 1.29
N ALA A 113 17.05 10.70 2.44
CA ALA A 113 16.51 9.35 2.55
C ALA A 113 15.17 9.22 1.80
N ASP A 114 14.22 10.14 2.02
CA ASP A 114 12.90 10.09 1.37
C ASP A 114 13.01 10.35 -0.13
N ALA A 115 13.92 11.23 -0.56
CA ALA A 115 14.21 11.48 -1.97
C ALA A 115 14.77 10.25 -2.68
N ALA A 116 15.72 9.55 -2.06
CA ALA A 116 16.28 8.31 -2.60
C ALA A 116 15.20 7.21 -2.68
N LEU A 117 14.40 7.07 -1.62
CA LEU A 117 13.30 6.12 -1.57
C LEU A 117 12.25 6.40 -2.66
N ALA A 118 11.84 7.66 -2.83
CA ALA A 118 10.88 8.06 -3.85
C ALA A 118 11.38 7.78 -5.27
N ARG A 119 12.65 8.09 -5.57
CA ARG A 119 13.26 7.76 -6.88
C ARG A 119 13.31 6.25 -7.14
N TYR A 120 13.66 5.47 -6.13
CA TYR A 120 13.66 4.01 -6.21
C TYR A 120 12.27 3.46 -6.50
N VAL A 121 11.25 3.90 -5.73
CA VAL A 121 9.86 3.49 -5.89
C VAL A 121 9.31 3.87 -7.26
N GLU A 122 9.57 5.09 -7.73
CA GLU A 122 9.17 5.53 -9.07
C GLU A 122 9.78 4.65 -10.16
N LYS A 123 11.08 4.40 -10.09
CA LYS A 123 11.78 3.57 -11.08
C LYS A 123 11.29 2.13 -11.04
N LEU A 124 11.14 1.53 -9.84
CA LEU A 124 10.65 0.16 -9.68
C LEU A 124 9.20 0.01 -10.16
N THR A 125 8.38 1.05 -10.02
CA THR A 125 6.98 1.03 -10.48
C THR A 125 6.86 1.17 -11.99
N LEU A 126 7.56 2.14 -12.58
CA LEU A 126 7.39 2.51 -13.98
C LEU A 126 8.31 1.73 -14.92
N ARG A 127 9.50 1.34 -14.45
CA ARG A 127 10.56 0.74 -15.27
C ARG A 127 11.33 -0.34 -14.48
N PRO A 128 10.62 -1.39 -13.99
CA PRO A 128 11.25 -2.40 -13.11
C PRO A 128 12.44 -3.11 -13.76
N GLY A 129 12.41 -3.30 -15.09
CA GLY A 129 13.52 -3.92 -15.83
C GLY A 129 14.78 -3.06 -15.93
N GLU A 130 14.74 -1.79 -15.53
CA GLU A 130 15.89 -0.87 -15.53
C GLU A 130 16.56 -0.77 -14.15
N ILE A 131 16.01 -1.42 -13.11
CA ILE A 131 16.62 -1.42 -11.78
C ILE A 131 18.01 -2.05 -11.86
N ALA A 132 18.99 -1.37 -11.28
CA ALA A 132 20.38 -1.76 -11.29
C ALA A 132 20.98 -1.68 -9.88
N GLU A 133 22.14 -2.28 -9.68
CA GLU A 133 22.86 -2.24 -8.40
C GLU A 133 23.13 -0.80 -7.92
N SER A 134 23.27 0.16 -8.85
CA SER A 134 23.43 1.58 -8.53
C SER A 134 22.25 2.17 -7.77
N ASP A 135 21.02 1.69 -8.02
CA ASP A 135 19.83 2.14 -7.31
C ASP A 135 19.87 1.66 -5.85
N ILE A 136 20.34 0.43 -5.63
CA ILE A 136 20.55 -0.12 -4.28
C ILE A 136 21.68 0.61 -3.54
N ARG A 137 22.78 0.91 -4.24
CA ARG A 137 23.86 1.73 -3.65
C ARG A 137 23.39 3.13 -3.25
N ALA A 138 22.52 3.75 -4.04
CA ALA A 138 21.92 5.04 -3.70
C ALA A 138 21.11 4.99 -2.40
N LEU A 139 20.32 3.93 -2.17
CA LEU A 139 19.60 3.72 -0.91
C LEU A 139 20.57 3.52 0.27
N ARG A 140 21.60 2.70 0.09
CA ARG A 140 22.61 2.49 1.13
C ARG A 140 23.36 3.78 1.49
N SER A 141 23.66 4.63 0.51
CA SER A 141 24.38 5.90 0.73
C SER A 141 23.65 6.89 1.62
N VAL A 142 22.34 6.74 1.77
CA VAL A 142 21.49 7.58 2.66
C VAL A 142 21.08 6.85 3.94
N GLY A 143 21.67 5.68 4.23
CA GLY A 143 21.59 4.98 5.50
C GLY A 143 20.62 3.80 5.58
N PHE A 144 19.97 3.39 4.48
CA PHE A 144 19.17 2.17 4.47
C PHE A 144 20.06 0.93 4.46
N ASP A 145 19.76 -0.04 5.32
CA ASP A 145 20.40 -1.35 5.30
C ASP A 145 19.66 -2.34 4.39
N ASP A 146 20.15 -3.58 4.30
CA ASP A 146 19.57 -4.57 3.40
C ASP A 146 18.15 -4.99 3.79
N LEU A 147 17.81 -4.96 5.08
CA LEU A 147 16.45 -5.25 5.53
C LEU A 147 15.49 -4.10 5.20
N ASP A 148 15.91 -2.86 5.34
CA ASP A 148 15.13 -1.68 4.95
C ASP A 148 14.85 -1.69 3.45
N ILE A 149 15.88 -2.01 2.64
CA ILE A 149 15.79 -2.07 1.18
C ILE A 149 14.86 -3.22 0.74
N LEU A 150 14.99 -4.39 1.36
CA LEU A 150 14.12 -5.53 1.10
C LEU A 150 12.66 -5.20 1.42
N ASP A 151 12.43 -4.55 2.55
CA ASP A 151 11.09 -4.14 2.96
C ASP A 151 10.50 -3.08 2.01
N ALA A 152 11.26 -2.05 1.65
CA ALA A 152 10.82 -1.06 0.66
C ALA A 152 10.47 -1.69 -0.69
N ASN A 153 11.30 -2.64 -1.15
CA ASN A 153 11.04 -3.39 -2.39
C ASN A 153 9.75 -4.22 -2.28
N ASN A 154 9.56 -4.96 -1.19
CA ASN A 154 8.39 -5.79 -0.98
C ASN A 154 7.11 -4.95 -0.88
N GLN A 155 7.13 -3.82 -0.16
CA GLN A 155 6.02 -2.89 -0.07
C GLN A 155 5.64 -2.36 -1.46
N CYS A 156 6.61 -1.87 -2.23
CA CYS A 156 6.37 -1.38 -3.58
C CYS A 156 5.83 -2.48 -4.52
N ALA A 157 6.41 -3.69 -4.48
CA ALA A 157 5.96 -4.82 -5.31
C ALA A 157 4.54 -5.27 -4.94
N HIS A 158 4.22 -5.33 -3.64
CA HIS A 158 2.88 -5.65 -3.17
C HIS A 158 1.85 -4.61 -3.61
N LEU A 159 2.18 -3.33 -3.51
CA LEU A 159 1.30 -2.25 -3.99
C LEU A 159 1.12 -2.30 -5.52
N ASN A 160 2.17 -2.60 -6.27
CA ASN A 160 2.08 -2.80 -7.72
C ASN A 160 1.13 -3.96 -8.09
N TYR A 161 1.19 -5.08 -7.35
CA TYR A 161 0.21 -6.17 -7.49
C TYR A 161 -1.21 -5.68 -7.16
N THR A 162 -1.41 -5.06 -6.01
CA THR A 162 -2.71 -4.56 -5.52
C THR A 162 -3.35 -3.59 -6.51
N ASN A 163 -2.56 -2.63 -7.00
CA ASN A 163 -3.03 -1.61 -7.94
C ASN A 163 -3.45 -2.22 -9.27
N ARG A 164 -2.72 -3.24 -9.78
CA ARG A 164 -3.09 -3.92 -11.03
C ARG A 164 -4.37 -4.73 -10.87
N VAL A 165 -4.58 -5.38 -9.73
CA VAL A 165 -5.84 -6.09 -9.45
C VAL A 165 -7.00 -5.09 -9.35
N ALA A 166 -6.82 -3.99 -8.61
CA ALA A 166 -7.86 -2.96 -8.47
C ALA A 166 -8.24 -2.34 -9.83
N ASN A 167 -7.26 -1.85 -10.57
CA ASN A 167 -7.47 -1.23 -11.89
C ASN A 167 -8.05 -2.22 -12.91
N GLY A 168 -7.50 -3.44 -12.95
CA GLY A 168 -7.91 -4.46 -13.92
C GLY A 168 -9.32 -4.98 -13.71
N LEU A 169 -9.91 -4.78 -12.53
CA LEU A 169 -11.26 -5.24 -12.19
C LEU A 169 -12.22 -4.09 -11.87
N GLY A 170 -11.81 -2.84 -12.12
CA GLY A 170 -12.68 -1.67 -12.08
C GLY A 170 -12.92 -1.07 -10.69
N LEU A 171 -12.06 -1.33 -9.72
CA LEU A 171 -12.10 -0.63 -8.42
C LEU A 171 -11.40 0.73 -8.58
N LEU A 172 -12.09 1.68 -9.24
CA LEU A 172 -11.55 2.97 -9.64
C LEU A 172 -12.04 4.15 -8.79
N SER A 173 -13.04 3.93 -7.91
CA SER A 173 -13.49 4.96 -6.97
C SER A 173 -12.47 5.17 -5.87
N GLU A 174 -12.37 6.41 -5.36
CA GLU A 174 -11.68 6.63 -4.11
C GLU A 174 -12.30 5.78 -3.00
N ALA A 175 -11.48 5.33 -2.06
CA ALA A 175 -11.97 4.60 -0.91
C ALA A 175 -12.84 5.53 -0.07
N VAL A 176 -13.99 5.05 0.35
CA VAL A 176 -14.86 5.79 1.28
C VAL A 176 -14.13 5.88 2.61
N SER A 177 -13.67 7.08 2.95
CA SER A 177 -13.15 7.38 4.28
C SER A 177 -14.32 7.42 5.25
N GLU A 178 -14.63 6.31 5.90
CA GLU A 178 -15.35 6.42 7.17
C GLU A 178 -14.37 7.03 8.17
N GLU A 179 -14.78 8.12 8.82
CA GLU A 179 -14.03 8.75 9.91
C GLU A 179 -13.65 7.68 10.93
N ARG A 180 -12.40 7.24 10.89
CA ARG A 180 -11.85 6.45 11.99
C ARG A 180 -11.61 7.40 13.14
N THR A 181 -12.49 7.37 14.13
CA THR A 181 -12.14 7.79 15.47
C THR A 181 -10.94 6.92 15.89
N PRO A 182 -9.78 7.48 16.23
CA PRO A 182 -8.66 6.69 16.71
C PRO A 182 -9.05 6.14 18.08
N GLU A 183 -9.50 4.90 18.16
CA GLU A 183 -9.55 4.21 19.44
C GLU A 183 -8.11 4.06 19.92
N ARG A 184 -7.82 4.74 21.05
CA ARG A 184 -6.61 4.51 21.82
C ARG A 184 -6.53 3.02 22.13
N ILE A 185 -5.45 2.38 21.70
CA ILE A 185 -5.07 1.05 22.18
C ILE A 185 -4.73 1.24 23.65
N PRO A 186 -5.40 0.55 24.58
CA PRO A 186 -4.95 0.51 25.97
C PRO A 186 -3.61 -0.23 26.04
N ASP A 187 -2.69 0.28 26.88
CA ASP A 187 -1.39 -0.30 27.19
C ASP A 187 -1.45 -1.75 27.63
#